data_2f8f7bf9a89531392390097ac2e58016
#
_entry.id   2f8f7bf9a89531392390097ac2e58016
#
_cell.length_a   1.000
_cell.length_b   1.000
_cell.length_c   1.000
_cell.angle_alpha   90.00
_cell.angle_beta   90.00
_cell.angle_gamma   90.00
#
_symmetry.space_group_name_H-M   'P 1'
#
loop_
_entity.id
_entity.type
_entity.pdbx_description
1 polymer ?
#
loop_
_entity_poly.entity_id
_entity_poly.type
_entity_poly.pdbx_seq_one_letter_code
_entity_poly.pdbx_strand_id
1 'polypeptide(L)'
;MKRLNLLWAAVLLMSFSCGRVSQAGEHVDVLVIGGGASGISAAVQSARMGVNTMVVEETPWIGGMLTSAGVSCVDGNYNLRSGLFGEFADSLASRYGGWDALKTGWVSNINFEPEVGQEILTNIAASCGDNLEISRRTRMIDVKRSGQSWEVTLENAFGKSYKVMADVLIDGTELGDVAKACGVEYRIGMEASSETGESIAPEKANDVIQDLTYVVVLKDYGPDADMTISKPEGYDPTPFYNCSANPKNTENATGQTMWAPEMMITYGRTPGGKYMINWPIYGNDYYVNTIEMTPQQRDEAYARAKNFTLQFVYFIQTELGMKNLGIADDVFPSADGMALMPYHRESRRIVGEVFFTVDAAAAPYKYEYPYYRTGIAVGDYAVDHHHFRHPEWRNLPDLEFYPIPSFNVPMGVLIPKQDDVPNLIVAEKSVSVSNLINGATRLQPVVMQLGQAAGVIAALSQIEGKDIKDVSVRDVQKVLLDAGCYLMPYLDLPKDDRHFKALQRVGATGLLHGEGRNVGWANQTWFRAEDVLLSDEIHTEDIPGFAFALDSGEVSVDELFDLIDYLGGSVPSDREEWWLSLGLEDYDEERYVTRLEAAVVMDASMDLFGRFAVDYNGCFLSSSDIAR
;
A
#
# COMPACT_ATOMS: atom_id res chain seq x y z
N MET A 1 70.62 4.82 21.73
CA MET A 1 69.90 4.53 20.50
C MET A 1 68.40 4.48 20.86
N LYS A 2 67.72 5.58 20.56
CA LYS A 2 66.29 5.80 20.90
C LYS A 2 65.44 5.23 19.80
N ARG A 3 64.49 4.33 20.13
CA ARG A 3 63.46 3.82 19.23
C ARG A 3 62.31 4.84 19.18
N LEU A 4 62.02 5.31 18.01
CA LEU A 4 60.87 6.18 17.70
C LEU A 4 59.63 5.29 17.43
N ASN A 5 58.63 5.39 18.26
CA ASN A 5 57.30 4.78 18.01
C ASN A 5 56.45 5.78 17.24
N LEU A 6 56.15 5.48 15.97
CA LEU A 6 55.11 6.15 15.20
C LEU A 6 53.73 5.61 15.61
N LEU A 7 52.93 6.46 16.24
CA LEU A 7 51.47 6.25 16.37
C LEU A 7 50.82 6.64 15.03
N TRP A 8 50.18 5.71 14.37
CA TRP A 8 49.23 5.98 13.30
C TRP A 8 47.87 6.31 13.93
N ALA A 9 47.47 7.58 13.88
CA ALA A 9 46.11 8.01 14.14
C ALA A 9 45.26 7.74 12.91
N ALA A 10 44.40 6.74 12.97
CA ALA A 10 43.36 6.56 11.97
C ALA A 10 42.29 7.64 12.15
N VAL A 11 42.27 8.63 11.28
CA VAL A 11 41.16 9.60 11.20
C VAL A 11 40.03 8.91 10.47
N LEU A 12 39.01 8.48 11.21
CA LEU A 12 37.71 8.10 10.66
C LEU A 12 37.07 9.36 10.09
N LEU A 13 37.12 9.53 8.79
CA LEU A 13 36.27 10.47 8.06
C LEU A 13 34.84 9.93 8.09
N MET A 14 34.07 10.32 9.12
CA MET A 14 32.62 10.30 9.03
C MET A 14 32.22 11.31 7.96
N SER A 15 31.83 10.83 6.80
CA SER A 15 31.12 11.62 5.81
C SER A 15 29.74 11.97 6.38
N PHE A 16 29.67 13.08 7.12
CA PHE A 16 28.41 13.77 7.33
C PHE A 16 27.94 14.25 5.97
N SER A 17 26.94 13.57 5.38
CA SER A 17 26.11 14.22 4.39
C SER A 17 25.47 15.41 5.09
N CYS A 18 25.97 16.59 4.80
CA CYS A 18 25.40 17.84 5.27
C CYS A 18 24.06 18.01 4.56
N GLY A 19 22.97 17.46 5.14
CA GLY A 19 21.64 17.84 4.74
C GLY A 19 21.55 19.36 4.83
N ARG A 20 21.08 20.01 3.77
CA ARG A 20 20.77 21.45 3.80
C ARG A 20 19.92 21.69 5.04
N VAL A 21 20.35 22.59 5.91
CA VAL A 21 19.50 23.07 6.99
C VAL A 21 18.46 23.96 6.33
N SER A 22 17.24 23.47 6.23
CA SER A 22 16.08 24.22 5.76
C SER A 22 16.04 25.58 6.44
N GLN A 23 15.94 26.67 5.66
CA GLN A 23 15.87 28.03 6.18
C GLN A 23 14.41 28.39 6.45
N ALA A 24 14.13 29.21 7.45
CA ALA A 24 12.80 29.72 7.74
C ALA A 24 12.25 30.46 6.49
N GLY A 25 11.11 29.98 5.94
CA GLY A 25 10.47 30.51 4.75
C GLY A 25 10.73 29.72 3.46
N GLU A 26 11.16 28.47 3.54
CA GLU A 26 11.34 27.56 2.40
C GLU A 26 9.99 27.25 1.74
N HIS A 27 9.99 27.24 0.40
CA HIS A 27 8.82 26.86 -0.42
C HIS A 27 9.16 25.58 -1.17
N VAL A 28 8.21 24.63 -1.17
CA VAL A 28 8.25 23.41 -1.96
C VAL A 28 6.93 23.26 -2.72
N ASP A 29 6.96 22.63 -3.88
CA ASP A 29 5.77 22.37 -4.65
C ASP A 29 4.90 21.31 -3.92
N VAL A 30 5.54 20.25 -3.42
CA VAL A 30 4.89 19.15 -2.71
C VAL A 30 5.56 18.90 -1.35
N LEU A 31 4.78 18.94 -0.28
CA LEU A 31 5.21 18.55 1.07
C LEU A 31 4.48 17.28 1.50
N VAL A 32 5.24 16.25 1.85
CA VAL A 32 4.73 15.00 2.39
C VAL A 32 5.05 14.94 3.89
N ILE A 33 4.04 14.81 4.72
CA ILE A 33 4.19 14.60 6.16
C ILE A 33 3.97 13.13 6.48
N GLY A 34 4.98 12.48 7.08
CA GLY A 34 5.08 11.05 7.30
C GLY A 34 5.84 10.38 6.14
N GLY A 35 7.08 9.95 6.40
CA GLY A 35 7.92 9.20 5.47
C GLY A 35 7.68 7.69 5.55
N GLY A 36 6.45 7.27 5.89
CA GLY A 36 6.00 5.88 5.92
C GLY A 36 6.00 5.23 4.53
N ALA A 37 5.37 4.05 4.42
CA ALA A 37 5.33 3.30 3.16
C ALA A 37 4.68 4.11 2.03
N SER A 38 3.55 4.77 2.29
CA SER A 38 2.89 5.65 1.33
C SER A 38 3.64 6.95 1.12
N GLY A 39 4.09 7.59 2.20
CA GLY A 39 4.69 8.92 2.11
C GLY A 39 5.99 8.93 1.33
N ILE A 40 6.88 7.95 1.54
CA ILE A 40 8.11 7.85 0.76
C ILE A 40 7.82 7.52 -0.71
N SER A 41 6.80 6.68 -0.98
CA SER A 41 6.38 6.38 -2.35
C SER A 41 5.83 7.61 -3.07
N ALA A 42 5.03 8.43 -2.37
CA ALA A 42 4.52 9.69 -2.89
C ALA A 42 5.65 10.68 -3.21
N ALA A 43 6.58 10.85 -2.28
CA ALA A 43 7.70 11.77 -2.44
C ALA A 43 8.63 11.37 -3.60
N VAL A 44 8.96 10.07 -3.70
CA VAL A 44 9.79 9.54 -4.80
C VAL A 44 9.10 9.73 -6.15
N GLN A 45 7.80 9.41 -6.25
CA GLN A 45 7.08 9.53 -7.51
C GLN A 45 6.95 11.00 -7.94
N SER A 46 6.60 11.89 -7.05
CA SER A 46 6.50 13.33 -7.34
C SER A 46 7.84 13.90 -7.80
N ALA A 47 8.92 13.60 -7.08
CA ALA A 47 10.27 14.05 -7.43
C ALA A 47 10.78 13.49 -8.77
N ARG A 48 10.45 12.23 -9.10
CA ARG A 48 10.78 11.62 -10.41
C ARG A 48 10.07 12.31 -11.58
N MET A 49 8.92 12.94 -11.33
CA MET A 49 8.23 13.78 -12.31
C MET A 49 8.80 15.21 -12.41
N GLY A 50 9.86 15.52 -11.68
CA GLY A 50 10.58 16.80 -11.74
C GLY A 50 10.05 17.88 -10.81
N VAL A 51 9.16 17.53 -9.89
CA VAL A 51 8.55 18.46 -8.94
C VAL A 51 9.41 18.56 -7.66
N ASN A 52 9.61 19.78 -7.15
CA ASN A 52 10.37 20.02 -5.93
C ASN A 52 9.61 19.52 -4.70
N THR A 53 10.06 18.41 -4.14
CA THR A 53 9.35 17.64 -3.13
C THR A 53 10.17 17.53 -1.83
N MET A 54 9.52 17.78 -0.69
CA MET A 54 10.08 17.48 0.64
C MET A 54 9.23 16.41 1.32
N VAL A 55 9.89 15.42 1.96
CA VAL A 55 9.24 14.48 2.88
C VAL A 55 9.79 14.63 4.29
N VAL A 56 8.89 14.67 5.26
CA VAL A 56 9.18 14.83 6.70
C VAL A 56 8.86 13.54 7.43
N GLU A 57 9.82 13.03 8.21
CA GLU A 57 9.69 11.77 8.94
C GLU A 57 10.15 11.93 10.40
N GLU A 58 9.32 11.48 11.35
CA GLU A 58 9.59 11.61 12.78
C GLU A 58 10.72 10.68 13.27
N THR A 59 10.85 9.53 12.65
CA THR A 59 11.87 8.53 13.00
C THR A 59 13.19 8.77 12.23
N PRO A 60 14.29 8.13 12.60
CA PRO A 60 15.52 8.19 11.82
C PRO A 60 15.44 7.41 10.49
N TRP A 61 14.43 6.56 10.29
CA TRP A 61 14.24 5.71 9.13
C TRP A 61 13.02 6.13 8.31
N ILE A 62 13.04 5.89 7.01
CA ILE A 62 11.88 5.99 6.13
C ILE A 62 11.33 4.59 5.84
N GLY A 63 10.05 4.50 5.42
CA GLY A 63 9.38 3.25 5.06
C GLY A 63 8.35 2.77 6.09
N GLY A 64 8.21 3.43 7.23
CA GLY A 64 7.15 3.23 8.22
C GLY A 64 6.96 1.77 8.62
N MET A 65 5.80 1.19 8.27
CA MET A 65 5.46 -0.19 8.62
C MET A 65 6.48 -1.22 8.14
N LEU A 66 7.11 -1.02 6.98
CA LEU A 66 8.11 -1.94 6.41
C LEU A 66 9.44 -1.93 7.17
N THR A 67 9.77 -0.82 7.83
CA THR A 67 11.10 -0.55 8.37
C THR A 67 11.06 -0.12 9.83
N SER A 68 10.59 1.10 10.12
CA SER A 68 10.56 1.70 11.47
C SER A 68 9.68 0.91 12.44
N ALA A 69 8.55 0.38 11.98
CA ALA A 69 7.68 -0.49 12.78
C ALA A 69 8.06 -1.97 12.69
N GLY A 70 8.99 -2.35 11.81
CA GLY A 70 9.60 -3.68 11.78
C GLY A 70 8.77 -4.80 11.17
N VAL A 71 7.67 -4.51 10.45
CA VAL A 71 6.87 -5.54 9.77
C VAL A 71 7.52 -5.87 8.43
N SER A 72 8.56 -6.66 8.49
CA SER A 72 9.45 -7.00 7.37
C SER A 72 9.11 -8.32 6.67
N CYS A 73 7.85 -8.73 6.77
CA CYS A 73 7.24 -9.80 6.00
C CYS A 73 6.06 -9.19 5.23
N VAL A 74 6.11 -9.23 3.90
CA VAL A 74 5.12 -8.57 3.04
C VAL A 74 3.90 -9.47 2.85
N ASP A 75 2.72 -8.91 3.01
CA ASP A 75 1.44 -9.59 2.80
C ASP A 75 0.88 -9.27 1.40
N GLY A 76 0.78 -10.29 0.56
CA GLY A 76 0.18 -10.21 -0.79
C GLY A 76 1.09 -9.66 -1.89
N ASN A 77 0.50 -9.48 -3.04
CA ASN A 77 1.06 -8.93 -4.29
C ASN A 77 2.35 -9.62 -4.79
N TYR A 78 2.55 -10.89 -4.49
CA TYR A 78 3.72 -11.62 -4.97
C TYR A 78 3.80 -11.70 -6.50
N ASN A 79 2.63 -11.76 -7.15
CA ASN A 79 2.50 -11.81 -8.61
C ASN A 79 2.10 -10.46 -9.20
N LEU A 80 1.63 -9.50 -8.39
CA LEU A 80 1.18 -8.16 -8.79
C LEU A 80 2.19 -7.10 -8.33
N ARG A 81 3.44 -7.22 -8.79
CA ARG A 81 4.55 -6.33 -8.39
C ARG A 81 4.49 -4.99 -9.11
N SER A 82 3.57 -4.15 -8.66
CA SER A 82 3.20 -2.87 -9.25
C SER A 82 4.17 -1.76 -8.84
N GLY A 83 4.61 -0.95 -9.82
CA GLY A 83 5.30 0.31 -9.61
C GLY A 83 6.46 0.28 -8.61
N LEU A 84 6.47 1.22 -7.67
CA LEU A 84 7.50 1.36 -6.62
C LEU A 84 7.54 0.16 -5.65
N PHE A 85 6.39 -0.46 -5.37
CA PHE A 85 6.41 -1.71 -4.62
C PHE A 85 7.18 -2.81 -5.37
N GLY A 86 6.95 -2.92 -6.69
CA GLY A 86 7.69 -3.85 -7.54
C GLY A 86 9.18 -3.57 -7.54
N GLU A 87 9.60 -2.31 -7.66
CA GLU A 87 11.00 -1.88 -7.62
C GLU A 87 11.66 -2.22 -6.26
N PHE A 88 10.94 -1.99 -5.17
CA PHE A 88 11.39 -2.36 -3.82
C PHE A 88 11.58 -3.87 -3.67
N ALA A 89 10.58 -4.66 -4.09
CA ALA A 89 10.62 -6.12 -3.99
C ALA A 89 11.70 -6.75 -4.91
N ASP A 90 11.86 -6.23 -6.13
CA ASP A 90 12.93 -6.65 -7.06
C ASP A 90 14.32 -6.30 -6.49
N SER A 91 14.45 -5.16 -5.80
CA SER A 91 15.68 -4.75 -5.11
C SER A 91 16.02 -5.66 -3.93
N LEU A 92 15.01 -6.08 -3.15
CA LEU A 92 15.19 -7.09 -2.10
C LEU A 92 15.66 -8.42 -2.69
N ALA A 93 15.00 -8.91 -3.75
CA ALA A 93 15.41 -10.16 -4.41
C ALA A 93 16.86 -10.07 -4.91
N SER A 94 17.23 -8.96 -5.52
CA SER A 94 18.62 -8.73 -5.96
C SER A 94 19.60 -8.72 -4.79
N ARG A 95 19.25 -8.06 -3.68
CA ARG A 95 20.09 -7.91 -2.49
C ARG A 95 20.39 -9.23 -1.81
N TYR A 96 19.43 -10.17 -1.81
CA TYR A 96 19.56 -11.48 -1.17
C TYR A 96 19.92 -12.62 -2.14
N GLY A 97 20.10 -12.34 -3.44
CA GLY A 97 20.55 -13.33 -4.43
C GLY A 97 19.43 -14.12 -5.10
N GLY A 98 18.20 -13.61 -5.08
CA GLY A 98 17.06 -14.14 -5.81
C GLY A 98 15.79 -14.27 -4.98
N TRP A 99 14.66 -14.48 -5.65
CA TRP A 99 13.33 -14.59 -5.04
C TRP A 99 13.21 -15.73 -4.01
N ASP A 100 13.88 -16.85 -4.26
CA ASP A 100 13.82 -17.99 -3.33
C ASP A 100 14.53 -17.71 -2.00
N ALA A 101 15.50 -16.79 -1.98
CA ALA A 101 16.18 -16.37 -0.76
C ALA A 101 15.29 -15.53 0.18
N LEU A 102 14.17 -15.00 -0.32
CA LEU A 102 13.20 -14.25 0.47
C LEU A 102 12.16 -15.14 1.16
N LYS A 103 12.00 -16.39 0.73
CA LYS A 103 11.02 -17.35 1.25
C LYS A 103 11.53 -18.06 2.50
N THR A 104 11.86 -17.32 3.55
CA THR A 104 12.51 -17.85 4.75
C THR A 104 11.57 -18.08 5.92
N GLY A 105 10.52 -17.27 6.05
CA GLY A 105 9.39 -17.48 6.95
C GLY A 105 8.22 -18.12 6.20
N TRP A 106 7.28 -18.72 6.94
CA TRP A 106 6.11 -19.34 6.30
C TRP A 106 4.90 -18.39 6.16
N VAL A 107 4.93 -17.22 6.82
CA VAL A 107 3.84 -16.25 6.75
C VAL A 107 3.86 -15.45 5.44
N SER A 108 5.01 -15.32 4.79
CA SER A 108 5.19 -14.51 3.59
C SER A 108 6.19 -15.11 2.61
N ASN A 109 6.01 -14.81 1.32
CA ASN A 109 6.99 -15.11 0.28
C ASN A 109 8.08 -14.04 0.14
N ILE A 110 7.93 -12.89 0.83
CA ILE A 110 8.88 -11.76 0.81
C ILE A 110 9.21 -11.39 2.26
N ASN A 111 10.29 -11.96 2.78
CA ASN A 111 10.82 -11.67 4.10
C ASN A 111 12.17 -10.97 3.95
N PHE A 112 12.46 -10.01 4.82
CA PHE A 112 13.72 -9.24 4.79
C PHE A 112 14.04 -8.67 6.18
N GLU A 113 15.25 -8.15 6.38
CA GLU A 113 15.58 -7.41 7.59
C GLU A 113 15.13 -5.96 7.46
N PRO A 114 14.50 -5.35 8.51
CA PRO A 114 14.03 -3.96 8.47
C PRO A 114 15.08 -2.95 8.05
N GLU A 115 16.34 -3.12 8.49
CA GLU A 115 17.46 -2.26 8.13
C GLU A 115 17.83 -2.35 6.65
N VAL A 116 17.66 -3.53 6.02
CA VAL A 116 17.87 -3.71 4.57
C VAL A 116 16.75 -3.03 3.79
N GLY A 117 15.50 -3.16 4.24
CA GLY A 117 14.38 -2.44 3.64
C GLY A 117 14.59 -0.93 3.67
N GLN A 118 15.07 -0.39 4.78
CA GLN A 118 15.39 1.03 4.95
C GLN A 118 16.54 1.48 4.02
N GLU A 119 17.59 0.67 3.89
CA GLU A 119 18.70 0.93 2.97
C GLU A 119 18.20 1.02 1.53
N ILE A 120 17.39 0.07 1.08
CA ILE A 120 16.83 0.03 -0.28
C ILE A 120 15.95 1.26 -0.54
N LEU A 121 15.02 1.60 0.36
CA LEU A 121 14.16 2.78 0.20
C LEU A 121 14.98 4.08 0.18
N THR A 122 16.06 4.16 0.95
CA THR A 122 16.97 5.32 0.91
C THR A 122 17.69 5.41 -0.43
N ASN A 123 18.12 4.29 -1.01
CA ASN A 123 18.77 4.27 -2.32
C ASN A 123 17.79 4.64 -3.45
N ILE A 124 16.53 4.15 -3.38
CA ILE A 124 15.47 4.55 -4.31
C ILE A 124 15.23 6.05 -4.22
N ALA A 125 15.11 6.61 -3.03
CA ALA A 125 14.91 8.03 -2.81
C ALA A 125 16.10 8.87 -3.28
N ALA A 126 17.33 8.41 -3.04
CA ALA A 126 18.54 9.09 -3.49
C ALA A 126 18.65 9.19 -5.02
N SER A 127 18.01 8.28 -5.77
CA SER A 127 17.97 8.34 -7.24
C SER A 127 17.19 9.54 -7.79
N CYS A 128 16.37 10.21 -6.96
CA CYS A 128 15.62 11.41 -7.35
C CYS A 128 16.47 12.69 -7.40
N GLY A 129 17.72 12.64 -6.90
CA GLY A 129 18.63 13.79 -6.91
C GLY A 129 18.11 14.99 -6.11
N ASP A 130 18.29 16.19 -6.65
CA ASP A 130 17.95 17.44 -5.98
C ASP A 130 16.43 17.73 -5.90
N ASN A 131 15.60 16.97 -6.59
CA ASN A 131 14.14 17.12 -6.55
C ASN A 131 13.50 16.56 -5.27
N LEU A 132 14.24 15.80 -4.46
CA LEU A 132 13.72 15.21 -3.23
C LEU A 132 14.59 15.57 -2.02
N GLU A 133 14.00 16.29 -1.07
CA GLU A 133 14.56 16.48 0.26
C GLU A 133 13.90 15.55 1.28
N ILE A 134 14.69 14.90 2.14
CA ILE A 134 14.19 14.04 3.24
C ILE A 134 14.61 14.63 4.57
N SER A 135 13.63 15.13 5.33
CA SER A 135 13.84 15.67 6.69
C SER A 135 13.46 14.62 7.74
N ARG A 136 14.46 13.88 8.22
CA ARG A 136 14.28 12.84 9.26
C ARG A 136 14.33 13.44 10.66
N ARG A 137 13.74 12.73 11.65
CA ARG A 137 13.64 13.18 13.05
C ARG A 137 13.01 14.57 13.15
N THR A 138 12.02 14.80 12.32
CA THR A 138 11.30 16.06 12.19
C THR A 138 9.80 15.75 12.18
N ARG A 139 9.03 16.53 12.94
CA ARG A 139 7.59 16.36 13.05
C ARG A 139 6.83 17.63 12.70
N MET A 140 5.62 17.49 12.24
CA MET A 140 4.67 18.58 12.11
C MET A 140 4.14 18.96 13.50
N ILE A 141 4.12 20.26 13.80
CA ILE A 141 3.53 20.79 15.04
C ILE A 141 2.33 21.71 14.79
N ASP A 142 2.21 22.28 13.60
CA ASP A 142 1.06 23.09 13.21
C ASP A 142 0.94 23.14 11.69
N VAL A 143 -0.29 23.28 11.18
CA VAL A 143 -0.59 23.46 9.77
C VAL A 143 -1.69 24.50 9.60
N LYS A 144 -1.52 25.41 8.63
CA LYS A 144 -2.48 26.46 8.34
C LYS A 144 -2.66 26.62 6.84
N ARG A 145 -3.91 26.83 6.44
CA ARG A 145 -4.20 27.22 5.07
C ARG A 145 -3.67 28.63 4.77
N SER A 146 -3.04 28.81 3.63
CA SER A 146 -2.54 30.08 3.09
C SER A 146 -2.98 30.25 1.64
N GLY A 147 -4.21 30.72 1.42
CA GLY A 147 -4.82 30.74 0.08
C GLY A 147 -5.12 29.33 -0.42
N GLN A 148 -4.53 28.93 -1.54
CA GLN A 148 -4.60 27.56 -2.08
C GLN A 148 -3.42 26.69 -1.59
N SER A 149 -2.44 27.26 -0.90
CA SER A 149 -1.24 26.60 -0.38
C SER A 149 -1.35 26.38 1.13
N TRP A 150 -0.38 25.72 1.72
CA TRP A 150 -0.29 25.36 3.13
C TRP A 150 0.97 25.92 3.78
N GLU A 151 0.85 26.56 4.93
CA GLU A 151 1.96 26.90 5.82
C GLU A 151 2.06 25.82 6.90
N VAL A 152 3.13 25.04 6.87
CA VAL A 152 3.37 23.95 7.83
C VAL A 152 4.52 24.32 8.75
N THR A 153 4.29 24.23 10.05
CA THR A 153 5.33 24.43 11.05
C THR A 153 5.91 23.07 11.47
N LEU A 154 7.19 22.91 11.25
CA LEU A 154 7.95 21.71 11.55
C LEU A 154 8.86 21.92 12.76
N GLU A 155 9.15 20.86 13.51
CA GLU A 155 10.10 20.85 14.61
C GLU A 155 11.07 19.68 14.44
N ASN A 156 12.37 19.98 14.42
CA ASN A 156 13.40 18.94 14.32
C ASN A 156 13.80 18.37 15.69
N ALA A 157 14.63 17.33 15.70
CA ALA A 157 15.11 16.64 16.90
C ALA A 157 15.82 17.54 17.94
N PHE A 158 16.23 18.75 17.56
CA PHE A 158 16.88 19.72 18.46
C PHE A 158 15.88 20.73 19.05
N GLY A 159 14.57 20.54 18.81
CA GLY A 159 13.52 21.45 19.25
C GLY A 159 13.48 22.78 18.48
N LYS A 160 14.16 22.86 17.33
CA LYS A 160 14.12 24.05 16.47
C LYS A 160 12.91 23.94 15.54
N SER A 161 11.99 24.90 15.67
CA SER A 161 10.86 25.04 14.79
C SER A 161 11.18 25.94 13.59
N TYR A 162 10.61 25.62 12.43
CA TYR A 162 10.70 26.39 11.20
C TYR A 162 9.44 26.18 10.35
N LYS A 163 9.22 27.04 9.35
CA LYS A 163 8.03 26.99 8.51
C LYS A 163 8.39 26.62 7.08
N VAL A 164 7.54 25.80 6.48
CA VAL A 164 7.59 25.44 5.06
C VAL A 164 6.27 25.81 4.42
N MET A 165 6.32 26.46 3.26
CA MET A 165 5.17 26.72 2.41
C MET A 165 5.11 25.60 1.38
N ALA A 166 3.93 25.03 1.15
CA ALA A 166 3.72 23.97 0.18
C ALA A 166 2.46 24.25 -0.67
N ASP A 167 2.55 24.04 -1.97
CA ASP A 167 1.38 24.20 -2.86
C ASP A 167 0.46 22.98 -2.76
N VAL A 168 1.02 21.78 -2.63
CA VAL A 168 0.29 20.55 -2.34
C VAL A 168 0.82 19.93 -1.05
N LEU A 169 -0.10 19.48 -0.18
CA LEU A 169 0.20 18.76 1.04
C LEU A 169 -0.29 17.31 0.92
N ILE A 170 0.56 16.35 1.29
CA ILE A 170 0.21 14.93 1.34
C ILE A 170 0.30 14.43 2.78
N ASP A 171 -0.80 13.86 3.28
CA ASP A 171 -0.82 13.14 4.55
C ASP A 171 -0.38 11.68 4.33
N GLY A 172 0.86 11.37 4.71
CA GLY A 172 1.43 10.04 4.79
C GLY A 172 1.64 9.57 6.23
N THR A 173 0.97 10.21 7.20
CA THR A 173 1.09 9.84 8.63
C THR A 173 0.34 8.55 8.94
N GLU A 174 0.83 7.79 9.91
CA GLU A 174 0.25 6.50 10.30
C GLU A 174 -1.22 6.60 10.77
N LEU A 175 -1.63 7.74 11.31
CA LEU A 175 -2.94 7.93 11.95
C LEU A 175 -3.78 9.06 11.33
N GLY A 176 -3.40 9.63 10.18
CA GLY A 176 -4.13 10.72 9.54
C GLY A 176 -4.09 12.02 10.35
N ASP A 177 -2.95 12.31 10.97
CA ASP A 177 -2.83 13.47 11.86
C ASP A 177 -2.82 14.80 11.09
N VAL A 178 -2.36 14.82 9.82
CA VAL A 178 -2.44 16.00 8.96
C VAL A 178 -3.87 16.25 8.53
N ALA A 179 -4.60 15.23 8.08
CA ALA A 179 -6.00 15.34 7.70
C ALA A 179 -6.85 15.90 8.85
N LYS A 180 -6.65 15.40 10.08
CA LYS A 180 -7.28 15.95 11.28
C LYS A 180 -6.91 17.41 11.50
N ALA A 181 -5.63 17.75 11.41
CA ALA A 181 -5.16 19.13 11.66
C ALA A 181 -5.69 20.11 10.60
N CYS A 182 -5.91 19.65 9.36
CA CYS A 182 -6.53 20.41 8.27
C CYS A 182 -8.06 20.49 8.37
N GLY A 183 -8.69 19.79 9.32
CA GLY A 183 -10.15 19.81 9.51
C GLY A 183 -10.93 18.89 8.58
N VAL A 184 -10.27 17.88 7.99
CA VAL A 184 -10.94 16.87 7.15
C VAL A 184 -11.88 16.03 8.01
N GLU A 185 -13.08 15.75 7.50
CA GLU A 185 -14.00 14.79 8.10
C GLU A 185 -13.48 13.36 7.96
N TYR A 186 -13.64 12.55 9.02
CA TYR A 186 -13.15 11.18 9.04
C TYR A 186 -14.02 10.27 9.91
N ARG A 187 -13.82 8.96 9.75
CA ARG A 187 -14.45 7.87 10.51
C ARG A 187 -13.39 7.13 11.33
N ILE A 188 -13.80 6.57 12.46
CA ILE A 188 -12.98 5.70 13.32
C ILE A 188 -13.85 4.51 13.72
N GLY A 189 -13.24 3.31 13.79
CA GLY A 189 -13.95 2.10 14.15
C GLY A 189 -14.82 1.55 13.02
N MET A 190 -15.77 0.69 13.36
CA MET A 190 -16.61 0.00 12.38
C MET A 190 -17.88 0.81 12.09
N GLU A 191 -18.18 1.06 10.83
CA GLU A 191 -19.44 1.64 10.37
C GLU A 191 -20.59 0.65 10.53
N ALA A 192 -21.81 1.15 10.68
CA ALA A 192 -23.02 0.32 10.67
C ALA A 192 -23.33 -0.18 9.24
N SER A 193 -23.91 -1.37 9.12
CA SER A 193 -24.38 -1.92 7.84
C SER A 193 -25.38 -1.01 7.11
N SER A 194 -26.17 -0.22 7.85
CA SER A 194 -27.06 0.79 7.28
C SER A 194 -26.35 1.99 6.66
N GLU A 195 -25.07 2.22 7.00
CA GLU A 195 -24.27 3.32 6.48
C GLU A 195 -23.48 2.91 5.24
N THR A 196 -22.99 1.67 5.22
CA THR A 196 -22.09 1.16 4.16
C THR A 196 -22.81 0.30 3.13
N GLY A 197 -23.97 -0.29 3.48
CA GLY A 197 -24.61 -1.31 2.68
C GLY A 197 -24.01 -2.72 2.83
N GLU A 198 -22.84 -2.83 3.45
CA GLU A 198 -22.11 -4.09 3.62
C GLU A 198 -22.86 -5.04 4.57
N SER A 199 -23.27 -6.21 4.06
CA SER A 199 -24.10 -7.15 4.82
C SER A 199 -23.41 -7.75 6.04
N ILE A 200 -22.09 -7.76 6.05
CA ILE A 200 -21.25 -8.28 7.15
C ILE A 200 -20.84 -7.21 8.16
N ALA A 201 -21.12 -5.92 7.88
CA ALA A 201 -20.86 -4.85 8.84
C ALA A 201 -21.77 -5.01 10.08
N PRO A 202 -21.36 -4.49 11.26
CA PRO A 202 -22.17 -4.57 12.45
C PRO A 202 -23.50 -3.81 12.27
N GLU A 203 -24.56 -4.24 12.99
CA GLU A 203 -25.85 -3.55 12.95
C GLU A 203 -25.76 -2.09 13.42
N LYS A 204 -24.82 -1.80 14.31
CA LYS A 204 -24.56 -0.46 14.86
C LYS A 204 -23.08 -0.15 14.77
N ALA A 205 -22.79 1.09 14.36
CA ALA A 205 -21.42 1.60 14.40
C ALA A 205 -20.80 1.53 15.81
N ASN A 206 -19.51 1.32 15.88
CA ASN A 206 -18.74 1.29 17.11
C ASN A 206 -17.37 1.95 16.91
N ASP A 207 -16.59 2.13 17.99
CA ASP A 207 -15.26 2.73 17.99
C ASP A 207 -14.11 1.70 18.07
N VAL A 208 -14.39 0.44 17.79
CA VAL A 208 -13.41 -0.64 17.82
C VAL A 208 -12.48 -0.52 16.61
N ILE A 209 -11.20 -0.44 16.90
CA ILE A 209 -10.14 -0.49 15.89
C ILE A 209 -9.34 -1.79 16.02
N GLN A 210 -8.52 -2.08 15.02
CA GLN A 210 -7.65 -3.24 15.08
C GLN A 210 -6.53 -3.07 16.12
N ASP A 211 -6.05 -4.20 16.65
CA ASP A 211 -4.92 -4.26 17.57
C ASP A 211 -3.67 -3.65 16.93
N LEU A 212 -2.86 -2.94 17.72
CA LEU A 212 -1.52 -2.54 17.30
C LEU A 212 -0.47 -3.53 17.80
N THR A 213 0.73 -3.49 17.21
CA THR A 213 1.85 -4.34 17.65
C THR A 213 3.13 -3.52 17.78
N TYR A 214 3.83 -3.67 18.91
CA TYR A 214 5.21 -3.22 18.99
C TYR A 214 6.12 -4.38 18.61
N VAL A 215 6.76 -4.29 17.45
CA VAL A 215 7.58 -5.39 16.90
C VAL A 215 8.91 -5.51 17.65
N VAL A 216 9.34 -6.74 17.85
CA VAL A 216 10.69 -7.10 18.27
C VAL A 216 11.27 -8.13 17.30
N VAL A 217 12.56 -8.04 17.02
CA VAL A 217 13.29 -9.06 16.25
C VAL A 217 14.14 -9.86 17.22
N LEU A 218 13.97 -11.17 17.21
CA LEU A 218 14.77 -12.11 18.00
C LEU A 218 15.88 -12.72 17.15
N LYS A 219 16.99 -13.05 17.82
CA LYS A 219 18.17 -13.72 17.25
C LYS A 219 18.53 -14.92 18.08
N ASP A 220 18.93 -15.99 17.45
CA ASP A 220 19.46 -17.17 18.12
C ASP A 220 20.96 -16.98 18.44
N TYR A 221 21.29 -16.98 19.71
CA TYR A 221 22.66 -16.82 20.22
C TYR A 221 23.37 -18.16 20.47
N GLY A 222 22.73 -19.26 20.05
CA GLY A 222 23.28 -20.63 20.15
C GLY A 222 22.73 -21.41 21.33
N PRO A 223 22.86 -22.77 21.29
CA PRO A 223 22.12 -23.66 22.18
C PRO A 223 22.51 -23.53 23.67
N ASP A 224 23.67 -23.03 23.95
CA ASP A 224 24.19 -22.88 25.34
C ASP A 224 23.97 -21.44 25.90
N ALA A 225 23.40 -20.54 25.10
CA ALA A 225 23.17 -19.16 25.52
C ALA A 225 21.93 -19.05 26.42
N ASP A 226 22.03 -18.20 27.45
CA ASP A 226 20.87 -17.75 28.24
C ASP A 226 20.73 -16.24 28.04
N MET A 227 19.82 -15.87 27.13
CA MET A 227 19.49 -14.49 26.76
C MET A 227 18.23 -14.02 27.45
N THR A 228 17.83 -14.70 28.54
CA THR A 228 16.62 -14.36 29.29
C THR A 228 16.68 -12.92 29.78
N ILE A 229 15.72 -12.11 29.31
CA ILE A 229 15.61 -10.71 29.73
C ILE A 229 15.16 -10.62 31.19
N SER A 230 15.39 -9.46 31.82
CA SER A 230 14.82 -9.19 33.13
C SER A 230 13.31 -9.32 33.09
N LYS A 231 12.71 -9.90 34.15
CA LYS A 231 11.25 -10.05 34.24
C LYS A 231 10.56 -8.69 34.07
N PRO A 232 9.72 -8.52 33.02
CA PRO A 232 9.03 -7.25 32.78
C PRO A 232 8.05 -6.90 33.88
N GLU A 233 7.79 -5.60 34.04
CA GLU A 233 6.82 -5.10 35.01
C GLU A 233 5.42 -5.68 34.75
N GLY A 234 4.74 -6.11 35.82
CA GLY A 234 3.39 -6.66 35.73
C GLY A 234 3.27 -7.96 34.94
N TYR A 235 4.37 -8.71 34.76
CA TYR A 235 4.35 -9.95 33.95
C TYR A 235 3.26 -10.91 34.38
N ASP A 236 2.38 -11.21 33.43
CA ASP A 236 1.35 -12.23 33.48
C ASP A 236 1.46 -13.15 32.25
N PRO A 237 1.75 -14.45 32.38
CA PRO A 237 1.82 -15.37 31.25
C PRO A 237 0.47 -15.70 30.63
N THR A 238 -0.62 -15.48 31.35
CA THR A 238 -1.98 -15.91 30.96
C THR A 238 -2.41 -15.48 29.55
N PRO A 239 -2.16 -14.21 29.12
CA PRO A 239 -2.54 -13.76 27.79
C PRO A 239 -1.87 -14.53 26.64
N PHE A 240 -0.76 -15.23 26.91
CA PHE A 240 0.08 -15.87 25.90
C PHE A 240 -0.08 -17.40 25.82
N TYR A 241 -0.84 -18.02 26.76
CA TYR A 241 -0.94 -19.50 26.79
C TYR A 241 -1.45 -20.11 25.49
N ASN A 242 -2.26 -19.40 24.74
CA ASN A 242 -2.87 -19.92 23.51
C ASN A 242 -2.09 -19.57 22.23
N CYS A 243 -0.90 -18.95 22.33
CA CYS A 243 -0.09 -18.58 21.15
C CYS A 243 0.55 -19.78 20.43
N SER A 244 0.67 -20.92 21.11
CA SER A 244 1.26 -22.15 20.56
C SER A 244 0.78 -23.38 21.31
N ALA A 245 1.04 -24.57 20.78
CA ALA A 245 0.82 -25.84 21.48
C ALA A 245 1.74 -25.91 22.70
N ASN A 246 1.18 -25.88 23.90
CA ASN A 246 1.87 -26.02 25.17
C ASN A 246 0.91 -26.59 26.22
N PRO A 247 1.37 -27.11 27.38
CA PRO A 247 0.50 -27.76 28.37
C PRO A 247 -0.59 -26.87 28.97
N LYS A 248 -0.47 -25.57 28.86
CA LYS A 248 -1.43 -24.59 29.40
C LYS A 248 -2.38 -24.05 28.33
N ASN A 249 -2.23 -24.45 27.07
CA ASN A 249 -3.14 -24.08 26.01
C ASN A 249 -4.53 -24.65 26.26
N THR A 250 -5.53 -23.80 26.33
CA THR A 250 -6.93 -24.16 26.63
C THR A 250 -7.88 -23.87 25.49
N GLU A 251 -7.44 -23.16 24.46
CA GLU A 251 -8.30 -22.62 23.41
C GLU A 251 -7.55 -22.60 22.07
N ASN A 252 -8.27 -22.98 21.01
CA ASN A 252 -7.90 -22.72 19.63
C ASN A 252 -8.91 -21.70 19.07
N ALA A 253 -8.52 -20.42 19.04
CA ALA A 253 -9.43 -19.34 18.69
C ALA A 253 -9.89 -19.37 17.23
N THR A 254 -9.06 -19.92 16.34
CA THR A 254 -9.31 -19.91 14.89
C THR A 254 -9.81 -21.23 14.34
N GLY A 255 -10.01 -22.26 15.19
CA GLY A 255 -10.32 -23.61 14.74
C GLY A 255 -9.16 -24.31 13.98
N GLN A 256 -8.02 -23.64 13.85
CA GLN A 256 -6.82 -24.18 13.20
C GLN A 256 -6.05 -25.10 14.14
N THR A 257 -5.21 -25.96 13.57
CA THR A 257 -4.26 -26.76 14.35
C THR A 257 -3.28 -25.84 15.05
N MET A 258 -3.12 -26.01 16.36
CA MET A 258 -2.16 -25.22 17.12
C MET A 258 -0.74 -25.49 16.65
N TRP A 259 -0.01 -24.43 16.38
CA TRP A 259 1.41 -24.52 15.99
C TRP A 259 2.30 -25.01 17.13
N ALA A 260 3.30 -25.82 16.80
CA ALA A 260 4.38 -26.06 17.74
C ALA A 260 5.12 -24.75 18.04
N PRO A 261 5.72 -24.57 19.24
CA PRO A 261 6.45 -23.35 19.57
C PRO A 261 7.51 -22.97 18.55
N GLU A 262 8.22 -23.95 17.98
CA GLU A 262 9.23 -23.74 16.94
C GLU A 262 8.60 -23.20 15.63
N MET A 263 7.43 -23.72 15.25
CA MET A 263 6.72 -23.23 14.08
C MET A 263 6.20 -21.81 14.32
N MET A 264 5.69 -21.52 15.52
CA MET A 264 5.28 -20.18 15.90
C MET A 264 6.43 -19.16 15.73
N ILE A 265 7.62 -19.46 16.22
CA ILE A 265 8.78 -18.56 16.11
C ILE A 265 9.24 -18.36 14.67
N THR A 266 9.16 -19.39 13.83
CA THR A 266 9.69 -19.33 12.46
C THR A 266 8.75 -18.69 11.45
N TYR A 267 7.54 -18.24 11.84
CA TYR A 267 6.60 -17.64 10.89
C TYR A 267 7.18 -16.42 10.17
N GLY A 268 7.88 -15.55 10.89
CA GLY A 268 8.53 -14.34 10.40
C GLY A 268 10.06 -14.45 10.33
N ARG A 269 10.60 -15.62 9.97
CA ARG A 269 12.03 -15.78 9.82
C ARG A 269 12.55 -14.96 8.65
N THR A 270 13.57 -14.13 8.88
CA THR A 270 14.23 -13.33 7.87
C THR A 270 15.39 -14.06 7.19
N PRO A 271 15.88 -13.63 6.01
CA PRO A 271 17.01 -14.24 5.32
C PRO A 271 18.30 -14.32 6.17
N GLY A 272 18.54 -13.35 7.04
CA GLY A 272 19.66 -13.35 8.00
C GLY A 272 19.49 -14.30 9.18
N GLY A 273 18.39 -15.07 9.22
CA GLY A 273 18.14 -16.06 10.26
C GLY A 273 17.64 -15.50 11.59
N LYS A 274 17.20 -14.24 11.60
CA LYS A 274 16.50 -13.60 12.72
C LYS A 274 14.99 -13.87 12.63
N TYR A 275 14.26 -13.56 13.68
CA TYR A 275 12.83 -13.85 13.78
C TYR A 275 12.07 -12.57 14.13
N MET A 276 11.30 -12.07 13.17
CA MET A 276 10.38 -10.94 13.39
C MET A 276 9.17 -11.43 14.20
N ILE A 277 8.86 -10.75 15.28
CA ILE A 277 7.73 -11.05 16.15
C ILE A 277 6.77 -9.86 16.12
N ASN A 278 5.73 -9.96 15.27
CA ASN A 278 4.73 -8.91 15.10
C ASN A 278 3.30 -9.37 15.39
N TRP A 279 3.08 -10.68 15.55
CA TRP A 279 1.72 -11.22 15.63
C TRP A 279 1.74 -12.63 16.03
N PRO A 280 2.21 -13.56 16.50
CA PRO A 280 1.55 -14.86 16.60
C PRO A 280 0.19 -14.72 17.31
N ILE A 281 -0.81 -15.49 16.86
CA ILE A 281 -2.14 -15.47 17.50
C ILE A 281 -1.97 -15.60 19.02
N TYR A 282 -2.61 -14.73 19.80
CA TYR A 282 -2.36 -14.56 21.24
C TYR A 282 -0.91 -14.22 21.62
N GLY A 283 -0.12 -13.67 20.67
CA GLY A 283 1.23 -13.16 20.91
C GLY A 283 1.27 -11.72 21.42
N ASN A 284 2.01 -10.86 20.74
CA ASN A 284 2.28 -9.49 21.16
C ASN A 284 1.36 -8.41 20.59
N ASP A 285 0.27 -8.77 19.91
CA ASP A 285 -0.78 -7.81 19.58
C ASP A 285 -1.36 -7.20 20.87
N TYR A 286 -1.63 -5.88 20.83
CA TYR A 286 -2.05 -5.09 21.96
C TYR A 286 -3.18 -4.14 21.59
N TYR A 287 -4.33 -4.25 22.25
CA TYR A 287 -5.45 -3.37 21.99
C TYR A 287 -5.32 -2.06 22.73
N VAL A 288 -5.25 -0.98 22.01
CA VAL A 288 -5.42 0.38 22.50
C VAL A 288 -5.77 1.34 21.35
N ASN A 289 -6.85 2.08 21.48
CA ASN A 289 -7.20 3.10 20.50
C ASN A 289 -6.39 4.38 20.77
N THR A 290 -5.34 4.60 19.98
CA THR A 290 -4.43 5.76 20.12
C THR A 290 -4.78 6.91 19.18
N ILE A 291 -5.80 6.76 18.32
CA ILE A 291 -6.08 7.67 17.22
C ILE A 291 -6.33 9.10 17.73
N GLU A 292 -7.20 9.27 18.75
CA GLU A 292 -7.55 10.59 19.29
C GLU A 292 -6.69 11.03 20.49
N MET A 293 -5.69 10.23 20.87
CA MET A 293 -4.79 10.56 21.96
C MET A 293 -3.86 11.74 21.61
N THR A 294 -3.53 12.53 22.62
CA THR A 294 -2.45 13.51 22.51
C THR A 294 -1.10 12.80 22.36
N PRO A 295 -0.05 13.47 21.87
CA PRO A 295 1.28 12.88 21.75
C PRO A 295 1.77 12.24 23.06
N GLN A 296 1.60 12.92 24.20
CA GLN A 296 1.98 12.38 25.51
C GLN A 296 1.18 11.12 25.88
N GLN A 297 -0.12 11.08 25.60
CA GLN A 297 -0.95 9.90 25.87
C GLN A 297 -0.55 8.72 24.95
N ARG A 298 -0.18 9.02 23.69
CA ARG A 298 0.37 8.01 22.77
C ARG A 298 1.68 7.43 23.30
N ASP A 299 2.62 8.27 23.76
CA ASP A 299 3.89 7.81 24.32
C ASP A 299 3.66 6.85 25.51
N GLU A 300 2.74 7.18 26.41
CA GLU A 300 2.37 6.32 27.52
C GLU A 300 1.72 5.00 27.07
N ALA A 301 0.85 5.05 26.05
CA ALA A 301 0.22 3.87 25.47
C ALA A 301 1.25 2.98 24.77
N TYR A 302 2.17 3.57 24.02
CA TYR A 302 3.26 2.86 23.34
C TYR A 302 4.24 2.22 24.33
N ALA A 303 4.54 2.88 25.44
CA ALA A 303 5.35 2.29 26.50
C ALA A 303 4.68 1.04 27.09
N ARG A 304 3.35 1.04 27.28
CA ARG A 304 2.60 -0.14 27.74
C ARG A 304 2.61 -1.26 26.70
N ALA A 305 2.39 -0.94 25.42
CA ALA A 305 2.45 -1.90 24.32
C ALA A 305 3.84 -2.53 24.19
N LYS A 306 4.89 -1.73 24.33
CA LYS A 306 6.29 -2.17 24.36
C LYS A 306 6.56 -3.13 25.52
N ASN A 307 6.11 -2.79 26.73
CA ASN A 307 6.21 -3.67 27.88
C ASN A 307 5.43 -4.98 27.66
N PHE A 308 4.27 -4.95 27.00
CA PHE A 308 3.51 -6.16 26.67
C PHE A 308 4.28 -7.08 25.71
N THR A 309 4.94 -6.52 24.69
CA THR A 309 5.84 -7.29 23.81
C THR A 309 7.01 -7.90 24.61
N LEU A 310 7.62 -7.15 25.54
CA LEU A 310 8.67 -7.70 26.41
C LEU A 310 8.15 -8.83 27.30
N GLN A 311 6.91 -8.76 27.79
CA GLN A 311 6.27 -9.86 28.52
C GLN A 311 6.15 -11.12 27.63
N PHE A 312 5.83 -10.95 26.35
CA PHE A 312 5.79 -12.04 25.40
C PHE A 312 7.19 -12.64 25.11
N VAL A 313 8.22 -11.82 24.96
CA VAL A 313 9.61 -12.29 24.85
C VAL A 313 10.01 -13.10 26.09
N TYR A 314 9.71 -12.59 27.28
CA TYR A 314 9.99 -13.30 28.53
C TYR A 314 9.23 -14.63 28.62
N PHE A 315 7.98 -14.69 28.16
CA PHE A 315 7.17 -15.91 28.04
C PHE A 315 7.83 -16.93 27.11
N ILE A 316 8.29 -16.53 25.91
CA ILE A 316 9.01 -17.37 24.96
C ILE A 316 10.24 -17.97 25.63
N GLN A 317 11.01 -17.17 26.35
CA GLN A 317 12.25 -17.61 26.99
C GLN A 317 12.02 -18.53 28.19
N THR A 318 11.01 -18.28 29.01
CA THR A 318 10.82 -18.96 30.30
C THR A 318 9.77 -20.06 30.26
N GLU A 319 8.61 -19.82 29.62
CA GLU A 319 7.50 -20.77 29.60
C GLU A 319 7.63 -21.76 28.41
N LEU A 320 8.13 -21.28 27.24
CA LEU A 320 8.41 -22.14 26.10
C LEU A 320 9.86 -22.69 26.11
N GLY A 321 10.72 -22.21 27.03
CA GLY A 321 12.06 -22.70 27.25
C GLY A 321 13.11 -22.27 26.21
N MET A 322 12.81 -21.31 25.34
CA MET A 322 13.69 -20.83 24.25
C MET A 322 14.65 -19.73 24.75
N LYS A 323 15.45 -20.03 25.76
CA LYS A 323 16.36 -19.06 26.41
C LYS A 323 17.48 -18.55 25.50
N ASN A 324 17.82 -19.31 24.46
CA ASN A 324 18.82 -18.93 23.47
C ASN A 324 18.34 -17.82 22.52
N LEU A 325 17.04 -17.52 22.49
CA LEU A 325 16.50 -16.41 21.70
C LEU A 325 16.57 -15.12 22.52
N GLY A 326 17.36 -14.17 22.03
CA GLY A 326 17.47 -12.83 22.62
C GLY A 326 16.99 -11.75 21.66
N ILE A 327 16.72 -10.55 22.17
CA ILE A 327 16.46 -9.38 21.35
C ILE A 327 17.69 -9.09 20.49
N ALA A 328 17.51 -8.95 19.19
CA ALA A 328 18.60 -8.63 18.26
C ALA A 328 19.07 -7.19 18.52
N ASP A 329 20.35 -7.01 18.77
CA ASP A 329 21.00 -5.74 19.09
C ASP A 329 21.56 -5.03 17.84
N ASP A 330 21.40 -5.66 16.68
CA ASP A 330 21.96 -5.25 15.39
C ASP A 330 20.89 -4.96 14.31
N VAL A 331 19.63 -4.72 14.70
CA VAL A 331 18.52 -4.44 13.77
C VAL A 331 18.08 -2.98 13.86
N PHE A 332 17.54 -2.56 15.00
CA PHE A 332 17.01 -1.20 15.14
C PHE A 332 18.01 -0.27 15.82
N PRO A 333 18.13 1.01 15.39
CA PRO A 333 18.98 2.01 16.04
C PRO A 333 18.29 2.59 17.29
N SER A 334 17.62 1.76 18.06
CA SER A 334 16.96 2.08 19.33
C SER A 334 17.80 1.57 20.50
N ALA A 335 17.70 2.22 21.65
CA ALA A 335 18.49 1.82 22.83
C ALA A 335 18.06 0.47 23.43
N ASP A 336 16.85 0.01 23.15
CA ASP A 336 16.24 -1.21 23.66
C ASP A 336 16.18 -2.35 22.62
N GLY A 337 16.70 -2.11 21.40
CA GLY A 337 16.69 -3.09 20.30
C GLY A 337 15.31 -3.37 19.71
N MET A 338 14.28 -2.61 20.11
CA MET A 338 12.91 -2.77 19.60
C MET A 338 12.63 -1.79 18.46
N ALA A 339 11.55 -2.04 17.71
CA ALA A 339 11.08 -1.18 16.64
C ALA A 339 10.97 0.28 17.09
N LEU A 340 11.16 1.21 16.15
CA LEU A 340 11.19 2.66 16.42
C LEU A 340 9.81 3.25 16.68
N MET A 341 8.77 2.59 16.19
CA MET A 341 7.36 2.95 16.33
C MET A 341 6.51 1.68 16.34
N PRO A 342 5.26 1.73 16.87
CA PRO A 342 4.36 0.59 16.76
C PRO A 342 3.83 0.42 15.34
N TYR A 343 3.46 -0.79 14.98
CA TYR A 343 2.69 -1.08 13.79
C TYR A 343 1.20 -0.84 14.05
N HIS A 344 0.66 0.16 13.38
CA HIS A 344 -0.77 0.45 13.35
C HIS A 344 -1.44 -0.23 12.17
N ARG A 345 -2.56 -0.90 12.41
CA ARG A 345 -3.38 -1.55 11.36
C ARG A 345 -4.56 -0.70 10.92
N GLU A 346 -4.89 0.34 11.68
CA GLU A 346 -6.02 1.21 11.42
C GLU A 346 -5.71 2.66 11.77
N SER A 347 -6.42 3.59 11.12
CA SER A 347 -6.24 5.01 11.19
C SER A 347 -7.58 5.74 11.15
N ARG A 348 -7.56 7.07 11.15
CA ARG A 348 -8.69 7.88 10.69
C ARG A 348 -8.90 7.60 9.21
N ARG A 349 -10.08 7.17 8.84
CA ARG A 349 -10.43 6.99 7.42
C ARG A 349 -11.25 8.21 6.99
N ILE A 350 -10.70 9.02 6.07
CA ILE A 350 -11.33 10.29 5.64
C ILE A 350 -12.69 10.07 4.96
N VAL A 351 -13.49 11.12 4.92
CA VAL A 351 -14.64 11.23 3.99
C VAL A 351 -14.09 11.76 2.67
N GLY A 352 -13.84 10.84 1.73
CA GLY A 352 -13.29 11.15 0.40
C GLY A 352 -14.36 11.28 -0.68
N GLU A 353 -13.93 11.61 -1.90
CA GLU A 353 -14.79 11.66 -3.09
C GLU A 353 -15.43 10.31 -3.40
N VAL A 354 -14.72 9.22 -3.09
CA VAL A 354 -15.21 7.85 -3.16
C VAL A 354 -15.11 7.21 -1.79
N PHE A 355 -16.12 6.45 -1.41
CA PHE A 355 -16.09 5.56 -0.25
C PHE A 355 -16.04 4.12 -0.75
N PHE A 356 -14.87 3.50 -0.65
CA PHE A 356 -14.65 2.15 -1.16
C PHE A 356 -14.96 1.10 -0.11
N THR A 357 -15.76 0.08 -0.48
CA THR A 357 -16.31 -0.94 0.42
C THR A 357 -15.87 -2.35 -0.01
N VAL A 358 -16.08 -3.33 0.89
CA VAL A 358 -15.80 -4.74 0.55
C VAL A 358 -16.69 -5.24 -0.59
N ASP A 359 -17.93 -4.76 -0.69
CA ASP A 359 -18.86 -5.15 -1.76
C ASP A 359 -18.40 -4.63 -3.13
N ALA A 360 -17.83 -3.41 -3.17
CA ALA A 360 -17.24 -2.87 -4.39
C ALA A 360 -16.01 -3.67 -4.84
N ALA A 361 -15.19 -4.14 -3.89
CA ALA A 361 -14.05 -5.01 -4.19
C ALA A 361 -14.47 -6.42 -4.62
N ALA A 362 -15.50 -6.98 -3.97
CA ALA A 362 -15.97 -8.34 -4.22
C ALA A 362 -16.66 -8.52 -5.58
N ALA A 363 -17.34 -7.49 -6.06
CA ALA A 363 -18.14 -7.57 -7.28
C ALA A 363 -18.00 -6.29 -8.16
N PRO A 364 -16.79 -5.94 -8.63
CA PRO A 364 -16.50 -4.64 -9.24
C PRO A 364 -17.37 -4.32 -10.46
N TYR A 365 -17.76 -5.32 -11.24
CA TYR A 365 -18.60 -5.15 -12.45
C TYR A 365 -20.11 -5.17 -12.18
N LYS A 366 -20.53 -5.40 -10.91
CA LYS A 366 -21.94 -5.44 -10.50
C LYS A 366 -22.27 -4.39 -9.44
N TYR A 367 -21.27 -3.69 -8.95
CA TYR A 367 -21.44 -2.62 -7.97
C TYR A 367 -22.14 -1.42 -8.62
N GLU A 368 -22.82 -0.59 -7.82
CA GLU A 368 -23.58 0.55 -8.30
C GLU A 368 -22.73 1.52 -9.14
N TYR A 369 -21.48 1.73 -8.72
CA TYR A 369 -20.51 2.59 -9.42
C TYR A 369 -19.36 1.76 -9.98
N PRO A 370 -18.94 1.99 -11.22
CA PRO A 370 -17.84 1.26 -11.84
C PRO A 370 -16.45 1.76 -11.37
N TYR A 371 -16.21 1.72 -10.06
CA TYR A 371 -14.97 2.21 -9.42
C TYR A 371 -13.70 1.61 -10.01
N TYR A 372 -13.79 0.38 -10.55
CA TYR A 372 -12.65 -0.28 -11.21
C TYR A 372 -12.07 0.55 -12.36
N ARG A 373 -12.88 1.43 -12.99
CA ARG A 373 -12.44 2.33 -14.06
C ARG A 373 -11.47 3.40 -13.57
N THR A 374 -11.43 3.68 -12.27
CA THR A 374 -10.59 4.70 -11.66
C THR A 374 -9.45 4.11 -10.83
N GLY A 375 -9.14 2.83 -11.03
CA GLY A 375 -8.12 2.09 -10.28
C GLY A 375 -6.73 2.72 -10.37
N ILE A 376 -6.06 2.85 -9.22
CA ILE A 376 -4.71 3.42 -9.06
C ILE A 376 -3.76 2.51 -8.28
N ALA A 377 -4.28 1.50 -7.62
CA ALA A 377 -3.54 0.52 -6.85
C ALA A 377 -4.23 -0.84 -6.97
N VAL A 378 -3.49 -1.93 -6.83
CA VAL A 378 -4.04 -3.29 -6.86
C VAL A 378 -3.63 -4.07 -5.61
N GLY A 379 -4.54 -4.97 -5.15
CA GLY A 379 -4.30 -5.87 -4.04
C GLY A 379 -4.83 -7.27 -4.34
N ASP A 380 -4.18 -8.30 -3.78
CA ASP A 380 -4.59 -9.70 -3.94
C ASP A 380 -4.78 -10.44 -2.62
N TYR A 381 -4.56 -9.77 -1.49
CA TYR A 381 -4.69 -10.38 -0.18
C TYR A 381 -6.14 -10.37 0.29
N ALA A 382 -6.50 -11.36 1.10
CA ALA A 382 -7.81 -11.42 1.72
C ALA A 382 -8.02 -10.27 2.72
N VAL A 383 -9.27 -10.00 3.07
CA VAL A 383 -9.59 -9.13 4.21
C VAL A 383 -9.05 -9.77 5.48
N ASP A 384 -8.14 -9.08 6.16
CA ASP A 384 -7.44 -9.54 7.34
C ASP A 384 -7.57 -8.52 8.49
N HIS A 385 -8.20 -8.95 9.59
CA HIS A 385 -8.47 -8.11 10.75
C HIS A 385 -7.88 -8.70 12.03
N HIS A 386 -7.32 -7.85 12.87
CA HIS A 386 -6.73 -8.18 14.15
C HIS A 386 -7.51 -7.53 15.29
N HIS A 387 -8.37 -8.30 15.98
CA HIS A 387 -9.19 -7.83 17.09
C HIS A 387 -9.08 -8.70 18.34
N PHE A 388 -8.22 -9.73 18.36
CA PHE A 388 -8.18 -10.74 19.42
C PHE A 388 -7.85 -10.19 20.82
N ARG A 389 -7.31 -8.98 20.91
CA ARG A 389 -7.03 -8.31 22.19
C ARG A 389 -8.15 -7.39 22.65
N HIS A 390 -9.13 -7.09 21.78
CA HIS A 390 -10.31 -6.35 22.20
C HIS A 390 -11.17 -7.20 23.15
N PRO A 391 -11.65 -6.65 24.30
CA PRO A 391 -12.40 -7.43 25.29
C PRO A 391 -13.66 -8.12 24.72
N GLU A 392 -14.28 -7.50 23.73
CA GLU A 392 -15.52 -7.98 23.12
C GLU A 392 -15.31 -8.59 21.72
N TRP A 393 -14.10 -9.02 21.38
CA TRP A 393 -13.77 -9.47 20.02
C TRP A 393 -14.70 -10.57 19.49
N ARG A 394 -15.23 -11.45 20.38
CA ARG A 394 -16.16 -12.51 19.98
C ARG A 394 -17.54 -12.01 19.54
N ASN A 395 -17.86 -10.74 19.83
CA ASN A 395 -19.11 -10.09 19.44
C ASN A 395 -18.95 -9.28 18.14
N LEU A 396 -17.72 -9.14 17.64
CA LEU A 396 -17.44 -8.46 16.38
C LEU A 396 -17.77 -9.38 15.20
N PRO A 397 -17.99 -8.82 13.99
CA PRO A 397 -18.12 -9.62 12.79
C PRO A 397 -16.90 -10.53 12.59
N ASP A 398 -17.11 -11.74 12.09
CA ASP A 398 -16.04 -12.62 11.67
C ASP A 398 -15.55 -12.16 10.29
N LEU A 399 -14.45 -11.44 10.29
CA LEU A 399 -13.85 -10.81 9.10
C LEU A 399 -12.60 -11.56 8.64
N GLU A 400 -12.16 -12.58 9.38
CA GLU A 400 -10.94 -13.30 9.04
C GLU A 400 -11.14 -14.02 7.69
N PHE A 401 -10.31 -13.57 6.70
CA PHE A 401 -10.32 -14.10 5.33
C PHE A 401 -11.67 -14.02 4.60
N TYR A 402 -12.45 -12.96 4.85
CA TYR A 402 -13.64 -12.72 4.06
C TYR A 402 -13.33 -12.79 2.55
N PRO A 403 -14.08 -13.59 1.76
CA PRO A 403 -13.71 -13.92 0.39
C PRO A 403 -13.90 -12.74 -0.56
N ILE A 404 -12.81 -12.23 -1.11
CA ILE A 404 -12.78 -11.28 -2.22
C ILE A 404 -11.84 -11.79 -3.31
N PRO A 405 -12.02 -11.43 -4.59
CA PRO A 405 -10.99 -11.62 -5.62
C PRO A 405 -9.83 -10.64 -5.38
N SER A 406 -8.81 -10.68 -6.23
CA SER A 406 -7.91 -9.54 -6.32
C SER A 406 -8.68 -8.31 -6.82
N PHE A 407 -8.30 -7.14 -6.34
CA PHE A 407 -9.08 -5.91 -6.50
C PHE A 407 -8.19 -4.74 -6.89
N ASN A 408 -8.81 -3.69 -7.41
CA ASN A 408 -8.16 -2.39 -7.54
C ASN A 408 -8.85 -1.34 -6.64
N VAL A 409 -8.08 -0.32 -6.26
CA VAL A 409 -8.53 0.76 -5.37
C VAL A 409 -8.75 2.01 -6.21
N PRO A 410 -9.92 2.67 -6.11
CA PRO A 410 -10.26 3.84 -6.91
C PRO A 410 -9.52 5.11 -6.44
N MET A 411 -9.21 6.03 -7.39
CA MET A 411 -8.48 7.27 -7.13
C MET A 411 -9.15 8.18 -6.09
N GLY A 412 -10.47 8.28 -6.12
CA GLY A 412 -11.22 9.20 -5.26
C GLY A 412 -11.12 8.90 -3.76
N VAL A 413 -10.55 7.75 -3.35
CA VAL A 413 -10.31 7.46 -1.91
C VAL A 413 -9.22 8.33 -1.30
N LEU A 414 -8.32 8.90 -2.14
CA LEU A 414 -7.22 9.77 -1.70
C LEU A 414 -7.64 11.22 -1.49
N ILE A 415 -8.77 11.64 -2.06
CA ILE A 415 -9.17 13.04 -2.19
C ILE A 415 -10.27 13.38 -1.19
N PRO A 416 -10.04 14.29 -0.22
CA PRO A 416 -11.08 14.75 0.68
C PRO A 416 -12.27 15.35 -0.10
N LYS A 417 -13.50 14.99 0.31
CA LYS A 417 -14.72 15.48 -0.36
C LYS A 417 -14.98 16.96 -0.10
N GLN A 418 -14.46 17.49 1.00
CA GLN A 418 -14.68 18.89 1.40
C GLN A 418 -13.98 19.88 0.46
N ASP A 419 -14.68 20.93 0.05
CA ASP A 419 -14.15 21.97 -0.86
C ASP A 419 -13.27 23.01 -0.15
N ASP A 420 -13.36 23.11 1.17
CA ASP A 420 -12.59 24.05 1.97
C ASP A 420 -11.21 23.54 2.40
N VAL A 421 -10.82 22.35 1.91
CA VAL A 421 -9.51 21.71 2.14
C VAL A 421 -8.78 21.54 0.79
N PRO A 422 -8.35 22.63 0.14
CA PRO A 422 -7.74 22.55 -1.19
C PRO A 422 -6.38 21.90 -1.15
N ASN A 423 -6.01 21.25 -2.25
CA ASN A 423 -4.67 20.71 -2.49
C ASN A 423 -4.10 19.86 -1.33
N LEU A 424 -4.98 19.10 -0.65
CA LEU A 424 -4.62 18.08 0.33
C LEU A 424 -4.97 16.71 -0.23
N ILE A 425 -3.99 15.80 -0.24
CA ILE A 425 -4.13 14.39 -0.59
C ILE A 425 -3.89 13.58 0.67
N VAL A 426 -4.71 12.57 0.92
CA VAL A 426 -4.57 11.68 2.09
C VAL A 426 -4.26 10.27 1.60
N ALA A 427 -3.12 9.77 2.01
CA ALA A 427 -2.64 8.44 1.68
C ALA A 427 -2.60 7.53 2.92
N GLU A 428 -1.76 6.52 2.94
CA GLU A 428 -1.59 5.56 4.02
C GLU A 428 -2.90 4.79 4.32
N LYS A 429 -3.10 4.38 5.56
CA LYS A 429 -4.33 3.73 6.03
C LYS A 429 -5.50 4.69 6.26
N SER A 430 -5.26 5.98 5.97
CA SER A 430 -6.23 7.06 6.22
C SER A 430 -7.15 7.34 5.04
N VAL A 431 -7.01 6.60 3.95
CA VAL A 431 -7.86 6.71 2.74
C VAL A 431 -9.33 6.42 3.03
N SER A 432 -10.22 6.88 2.14
CA SER A 432 -11.68 6.76 2.28
C SER A 432 -12.18 5.36 1.94
N VAL A 433 -12.07 4.46 2.89
CA VAL A 433 -12.52 3.06 2.78
C VAL A 433 -13.35 2.66 4.00
N SER A 434 -14.19 1.62 3.89
CA SER A 434 -14.86 1.05 5.07
C SER A 434 -13.85 0.36 5.99
N ASN A 435 -14.21 0.21 7.28
CA ASN A 435 -13.41 -0.58 8.21
C ASN A 435 -13.13 -1.98 7.65
N LEU A 436 -14.12 -2.60 7.01
CA LEU A 436 -14.03 -3.96 6.51
C LEU A 436 -12.94 -4.09 5.44
N ILE A 437 -13.02 -3.31 4.36
CA ILE A 437 -12.03 -3.40 3.28
C ILE A 437 -10.65 -2.82 3.70
N ASN A 438 -10.58 -2.02 4.77
CA ASN A 438 -9.29 -1.61 5.34
C ASN A 438 -8.42 -2.81 5.68
N GLY A 439 -9.00 -3.94 6.08
CA GLY A 439 -8.25 -5.19 6.31
C GLY A 439 -7.40 -5.66 5.13
N ALA A 440 -7.76 -5.29 3.90
CA ALA A 440 -7.00 -5.61 2.69
C ALA A 440 -6.23 -4.40 2.13
N THR A 441 -6.79 -3.18 2.24
CA THR A 441 -6.16 -1.97 1.66
C THR A 441 -5.01 -1.42 2.50
N ARG A 442 -4.91 -1.79 3.79
CA ARG A 442 -3.82 -1.37 4.70
C ARG A 442 -2.49 -2.09 4.49
N LEU A 443 -2.45 -3.10 3.64
CA LEU A 443 -1.27 -3.93 3.48
C LEU A 443 -0.16 -3.21 2.68
N GLN A 444 1.08 -3.56 2.97
CA GLN A 444 2.27 -2.84 2.51
C GLN A 444 2.28 -2.58 0.99
N PRO A 445 1.97 -3.56 0.12
CA PRO A 445 1.98 -3.35 -1.33
C PRO A 445 0.94 -2.33 -1.79
N VAL A 446 -0.27 -2.38 -1.23
CA VAL A 446 -1.37 -1.47 -1.58
C VAL A 446 -1.04 -0.05 -1.11
N VAL A 447 -0.58 0.08 0.14
CA VAL A 447 -0.22 1.37 0.74
C VAL A 447 0.91 2.06 -0.04
N MET A 448 1.94 1.34 -0.49
CA MET A 448 2.99 1.90 -1.35
C MET A 448 2.43 2.42 -2.69
N GLN A 449 1.52 1.69 -3.31
CA GLN A 449 0.87 2.09 -4.56
C GLN A 449 -0.05 3.30 -4.37
N LEU A 450 -0.83 3.36 -3.28
CA LEU A 450 -1.64 4.54 -2.93
C LEU A 450 -0.76 5.78 -2.77
N GLY A 451 0.37 5.64 -2.10
CA GLY A 451 1.37 6.70 -2.00
C GLY A 451 1.93 7.11 -3.36
N GLN A 452 2.29 6.15 -4.22
CA GLN A 452 2.78 6.44 -5.56
C GLN A 452 1.75 7.23 -6.38
N ALA A 453 0.48 6.84 -6.33
CA ALA A 453 -0.61 7.55 -7.00
C ALA A 453 -0.81 8.97 -6.43
N ALA A 454 -0.74 9.13 -5.10
CA ALA A 454 -0.78 10.46 -4.47
C ALA A 454 0.33 11.38 -4.99
N GLY A 455 1.54 10.84 -5.17
CA GLY A 455 2.67 11.56 -5.77
C GLY A 455 2.43 11.95 -7.23
N VAL A 456 1.79 11.07 -8.03
CA VAL A 456 1.41 11.40 -9.42
C VAL A 456 0.37 12.53 -9.45
N ILE A 457 -0.67 12.44 -8.63
CA ILE A 457 -1.72 13.48 -8.57
C ILE A 457 -1.12 14.83 -8.19
N ALA A 458 -0.29 14.85 -7.14
CA ALA A 458 0.38 16.07 -6.69
C ALA A 458 1.28 16.67 -7.78
N ALA A 459 2.06 15.84 -8.47
CA ALA A 459 2.96 16.30 -9.52
C ALA A 459 2.19 16.82 -10.74
N LEU A 460 1.14 16.13 -11.20
CA LEU A 460 0.31 16.58 -12.32
C LEU A 460 -0.38 17.90 -11.99
N SER A 461 -0.92 18.06 -10.77
CA SER A 461 -1.49 19.33 -10.30
C SER A 461 -0.50 20.48 -10.49
N GLN A 462 0.77 20.32 -10.10
CA GLN A 462 1.80 21.35 -10.22
C GLN A 462 2.23 21.58 -11.67
N ILE A 463 2.43 20.51 -12.44
CA ILE A 463 2.88 20.59 -13.84
C ILE A 463 1.81 21.27 -14.72
N GLU A 464 0.54 20.98 -14.47
CA GLU A 464 -0.58 21.49 -15.25
C GLU A 464 -1.16 22.81 -14.69
N GLY A 465 -0.77 23.20 -13.47
CA GLY A 465 -1.28 24.39 -12.78
C GLY A 465 -2.77 24.26 -12.44
N LYS A 466 -3.23 23.07 -12.04
CA LYS A 466 -4.60 22.74 -11.67
C LYS A 466 -4.72 22.40 -10.20
N ASP A 467 -5.91 22.58 -9.63
CA ASP A 467 -6.23 22.00 -8.33
C ASP A 467 -6.24 20.47 -8.42
N ILE A 468 -5.94 19.78 -7.31
CA ILE A 468 -5.86 18.30 -7.29
C ILE A 468 -7.18 17.64 -7.73
N LYS A 469 -8.33 18.26 -7.46
CA LYS A 469 -9.65 17.75 -7.85
C LYS A 469 -9.90 17.82 -9.37
N ASP A 470 -9.17 18.68 -10.08
CA ASP A 470 -9.26 18.87 -11.53
C ASP A 470 -8.24 18.02 -12.31
N VAL A 471 -7.41 17.27 -11.60
CA VAL A 471 -6.47 16.33 -12.24
C VAL A 471 -7.23 15.14 -12.82
N SER A 472 -7.02 14.88 -14.11
CA SER A 472 -7.71 13.80 -14.84
C SER A 472 -7.33 12.42 -14.30
N VAL A 473 -8.33 11.59 -14.01
CA VAL A 473 -8.13 10.18 -13.65
C VAL A 473 -7.30 9.46 -14.70
N ARG A 474 -7.58 9.69 -15.99
CA ARG A 474 -6.89 9.03 -17.10
C ARG A 474 -5.44 9.46 -17.23
N ASP A 475 -5.13 10.73 -16.95
CA ASP A 475 -3.75 11.21 -16.97
C ASP A 475 -2.93 10.62 -15.82
N VAL A 476 -3.54 10.49 -14.62
CA VAL A 476 -2.92 9.76 -13.50
C VAL A 476 -2.66 8.31 -13.87
N GLN A 477 -3.63 7.60 -14.42
CA GLN A 477 -3.51 6.21 -14.83
C GLN A 477 -2.44 6.00 -15.92
N LYS A 478 -2.34 6.93 -16.87
CA LYS A 478 -1.31 6.90 -17.91
C LYS A 478 0.10 7.00 -17.31
N VAL A 479 0.32 7.95 -16.40
CA VAL A 479 1.61 8.09 -15.70
C VAL A 479 1.92 6.85 -14.86
N LEU A 480 0.93 6.29 -14.15
CA LEU A 480 1.10 5.07 -13.38
C LEU A 480 1.50 3.87 -14.25
N LEU A 481 0.84 3.69 -15.42
CA LEU A 481 1.22 2.64 -16.38
C LEU A 481 2.64 2.83 -16.89
N ASP A 482 3.06 4.07 -17.16
CA ASP A 482 4.42 4.39 -17.60
C ASP A 482 5.46 4.11 -16.51
N ALA A 483 5.06 4.22 -15.24
CA ALA A 483 5.85 3.84 -14.07
C ALA A 483 5.79 2.33 -13.73
N GLY A 484 5.18 1.50 -14.58
CA GLY A 484 5.08 0.05 -14.40
C GLY A 484 4.06 -0.39 -13.34
N CYS A 485 3.04 0.45 -13.08
CA CYS A 485 1.95 0.11 -12.19
C CYS A 485 0.87 -0.71 -12.89
N TYR A 486 0.14 -1.49 -12.11
CA TYR A 486 -1.09 -2.15 -12.52
C TYR A 486 -2.28 -1.24 -12.20
N LEU A 487 -3.22 -1.10 -13.14
CA LEU A 487 -4.55 -0.49 -12.93
C LEU A 487 -5.59 -1.54 -12.59
N MET A 488 -5.48 -2.69 -13.25
CA MET A 488 -6.31 -3.87 -13.08
C MET A 488 -5.43 -5.02 -12.57
N PRO A 489 -5.92 -5.85 -11.63
CA PRO A 489 -5.12 -6.90 -11.00
C PRO A 489 -5.00 -8.17 -11.88
N TYR A 490 -4.74 -8.02 -13.18
CA TYR A 490 -4.66 -9.12 -14.13
C TYR A 490 -3.33 -9.87 -14.04
N LEU A 491 -3.42 -11.21 -14.00
CA LEU A 491 -2.26 -12.10 -13.89
C LEU A 491 -1.77 -12.65 -15.23
N ASP A 492 -2.49 -12.41 -16.33
CA ASP A 492 -2.22 -13.00 -17.65
C ASP A 492 -0.86 -12.58 -18.22
N LEU A 493 -0.51 -11.30 -18.07
CA LEU A 493 0.73 -10.76 -18.63
C LEU A 493 1.59 -10.11 -17.55
N PRO A 494 2.91 -10.35 -17.55
CA PRO A 494 3.84 -9.61 -16.72
C PRO A 494 3.98 -8.15 -17.18
N LYS A 495 4.35 -7.25 -16.29
CA LYS A 495 4.45 -5.80 -16.55
C LYS A 495 5.44 -5.39 -17.65
N ASP A 496 6.38 -6.25 -18.00
CA ASP A 496 7.38 -6.06 -19.06
C ASP A 496 6.95 -6.65 -20.41
N ASP A 497 5.78 -7.29 -20.48
CA ASP A 497 5.19 -7.71 -21.76
C ASP A 497 4.77 -6.49 -22.59
N ARG A 498 5.01 -6.56 -23.90
CA ARG A 498 4.70 -5.46 -24.84
C ARG A 498 3.22 -5.08 -24.88
N HIS A 499 2.32 -6.02 -24.61
CA HIS A 499 0.87 -5.85 -24.64
C HIS A 499 0.26 -5.56 -23.25
N PHE A 500 1.08 -5.55 -22.19
CA PHE A 500 0.61 -5.30 -20.83
C PHE A 500 -0.24 -4.03 -20.72
N LYS A 501 0.24 -2.90 -21.26
CA LYS A 501 -0.48 -1.61 -21.16
C LYS A 501 -1.81 -1.63 -21.90
N ALA A 502 -1.92 -2.35 -23.01
CA ALA A 502 -3.17 -2.49 -23.75
C ALA A 502 -4.24 -3.22 -22.91
N LEU A 503 -3.88 -4.36 -22.30
CA LEU A 503 -4.78 -5.06 -21.38
C LEU A 503 -5.24 -4.18 -20.24
N GLN A 504 -4.33 -3.45 -19.62
CA GLN A 504 -4.63 -2.57 -18.50
C GLN A 504 -5.62 -1.46 -18.90
N ARG A 505 -5.41 -0.82 -20.06
CA ARG A 505 -6.28 0.26 -20.53
C ARG A 505 -7.66 -0.26 -20.93
N VAL A 506 -7.73 -1.37 -21.66
CA VAL A 506 -9.02 -1.98 -22.05
C VAL A 506 -9.81 -2.41 -20.81
N GLY A 507 -9.16 -3.08 -19.86
CA GLY A 507 -9.80 -3.45 -18.60
C GLY A 507 -10.27 -2.24 -17.80
N ALA A 508 -9.45 -1.18 -17.73
CA ALA A 508 -9.80 0.05 -17.00
C ALA A 508 -10.89 0.88 -17.70
N THR A 509 -11.20 0.65 -18.97
CA THR A 509 -12.40 1.23 -19.62
C THR A 509 -13.65 0.39 -19.39
N GLY A 510 -13.48 -0.91 -19.10
CA GLY A 510 -14.58 -1.85 -18.94
C GLY A 510 -15.11 -2.41 -20.25
N LEU A 511 -14.43 -2.20 -21.38
CA LEU A 511 -14.80 -2.80 -22.66
C LEU A 511 -14.75 -4.32 -22.61
N LEU A 512 -13.75 -4.88 -21.91
CA LEU A 512 -13.63 -6.31 -21.62
C LEU A 512 -13.39 -6.48 -20.11
N HIS A 513 -14.15 -7.35 -19.47
CA HIS A 513 -14.04 -7.64 -18.04
C HIS A 513 -13.12 -8.83 -17.79
N GLY A 514 -12.42 -8.79 -16.65
CA GLY A 514 -11.70 -9.94 -16.14
C GLY A 514 -12.56 -10.82 -15.24
N GLU A 515 -12.09 -12.04 -14.95
CA GLU A 515 -12.72 -12.99 -14.05
C GLU A 515 -11.95 -13.07 -12.73
N GLY A 516 -12.61 -12.65 -11.65
CA GLY A 516 -12.06 -12.70 -10.30
C GLY A 516 -12.25 -14.05 -9.63
N ARG A 517 -11.24 -14.51 -8.86
CA ARG A 517 -11.26 -15.77 -8.10
C ARG A 517 -10.73 -15.58 -6.70
N ASN A 518 -11.50 -16.00 -5.70
CA ASN A 518 -11.00 -16.12 -4.33
C ASN A 518 -10.17 -17.39 -4.20
N VAL A 519 -8.90 -17.23 -3.80
CA VAL A 519 -7.95 -18.33 -3.58
C VAL A 519 -7.36 -18.27 -2.15
N GLY A 520 -7.78 -17.30 -1.35
CA GLY A 520 -7.34 -17.10 0.03
C GLY A 520 -6.15 -16.13 0.16
N TRP A 521 -4.93 -16.64 0.26
CA TRP A 521 -3.74 -15.80 0.51
C TRP A 521 -3.20 -15.03 -0.70
N ALA A 522 -3.58 -15.42 -1.93
CA ALA A 522 -3.19 -14.76 -3.17
C ALA A 522 -4.35 -14.83 -4.14
N ASN A 523 -5.34 -13.99 -3.94
CA ASN A 523 -6.52 -13.89 -4.77
C ASN A 523 -6.15 -13.49 -6.19
N GLN A 524 -6.99 -13.84 -7.14
CA GLN A 524 -6.66 -13.78 -8.55
C GLN A 524 -7.72 -13.02 -9.35
N THR A 525 -7.30 -12.39 -10.42
CA THR A 525 -8.15 -11.92 -11.51
C THR A 525 -7.44 -12.19 -12.83
N TRP A 526 -8.15 -12.80 -13.76
CA TRP A 526 -7.64 -13.18 -15.07
C TRP A 526 -8.40 -12.43 -16.13
N PHE A 527 -7.68 -11.81 -17.06
CA PHE A 527 -8.27 -11.25 -18.27
C PHE A 527 -8.70 -12.35 -19.24
N ARG A 528 -8.13 -13.54 -19.12
CA ARG A 528 -8.29 -14.70 -20.02
C ARG A 528 -7.79 -14.38 -21.43
N ALA A 529 -6.58 -13.87 -21.51
CA ALA A 529 -5.95 -13.32 -22.70
C ALA A 529 -5.99 -14.26 -23.93
N GLU A 530 -5.78 -15.56 -23.69
CA GLU A 530 -5.71 -16.60 -24.75
C GLU A 530 -7.07 -17.14 -25.18
N ASP A 531 -8.15 -16.83 -24.46
CA ASP A 531 -9.49 -17.31 -24.83
C ASP A 531 -10.02 -16.58 -26.07
N VAL A 532 -10.81 -17.27 -26.89
CA VAL A 532 -11.54 -16.67 -28.01
C VAL A 532 -12.53 -15.65 -27.45
N LEU A 533 -12.58 -14.47 -28.07
CA LEU A 533 -13.51 -13.41 -27.68
C LEU A 533 -14.94 -13.77 -28.10
N LEU A 534 -15.88 -13.65 -27.17
CA LEU A 534 -17.31 -13.76 -27.44
C LEU A 534 -17.94 -12.36 -27.51
N SER A 535 -18.94 -12.22 -28.38
CA SER A 535 -19.63 -10.94 -28.59
C SER A 535 -20.32 -10.38 -27.34
N ASP A 536 -20.84 -11.27 -26.49
CA ASP A 536 -21.48 -10.90 -25.22
C ASP A 536 -20.49 -10.54 -24.10
N GLU A 537 -19.19 -10.68 -24.34
CA GLU A 537 -18.12 -10.22 -23.44
C GLU A 537 -17.67 -8.77 -23.74
N ILE A 538 -18.19 -8.15 -24.81
CA ILE A 538 -17.87 -6.77 -25.20
C ILE A 538 -18.92 -5.83 -24.61
N HIS A 539 -18.53 -5.08 -23.56
CA HIS A 539 -19.40 -4.21 -22.81
C HIS A 539 -19.38 -2.78 -23.36
N THR A 540 -20.34 -2.47 -24.25
CA THR A 540 -20.50 -1.12 -24.82
C THR A 540 -21.71 -0.38 -24.28
N GLU A 541 -22.54 -1.03 -23.48
CA GLU A 541 -23.82 -0.51 -22.95
C GLU A 541 -23.64 0.74 -22.08
N ASP A 542 -22.52 0.86 -21.39
CA ASP A 542 -22.20 2.02 -20.54
C ASP A 542 -21.55 3.18 -21.29
N ILE A 543 -21.15 2.97 -22.55
CA ILE A 543 -20.41 3.96 -23.32
C ILE A 543 -21.42 4.95 -23.95
N PRO A 544 -21.35 6.26 -23.64
CA PRO A 544 -22.29 7.23 -24.16
C PRO A 544 -22.34 7.27 -25.69
N GLY A 545 -23.52 7.06 -26.26
CA GLY A 545 -23.76 7.13 -27.71
C GLY A 545 -23.54 5.83 -28.48
N PHE A 546 -23.25 4.72 -27.79
CA PHE A 546 -23.07 3.42 -28.41
C PHE A 546 -24.22 2.47 -28.06
N ALA A 547 -24.86 1.93 -29.10
CA ALA A 547 -25.85 0.86 -29.04
C ALA A 547 -25.56 -0.10 -30.19
N PHE A 548 -24.49 -0.85 -30.08
CA PHE A 548 -24.09 -1.84 -31.08
C PHE A 548 -24.32 -3.25 -30.51
N ALA A 549 -24.81 -4.14 -31.34
CA ALA A 549 -24.89 -5.56 -31.04
C ALA A 549 -24.26 -6.32 -32.19
N LEU A 550 -23.23 -7.08 -31.90
CA LEU A 550 -22.77 -8.19 -32.75
C LEU A 550 -23.77 -9.33 -32.66
N ASP A 551 -23.83 -10.17 -33.71
CA ASP A 551 -24.50 -11.45 -33.59
C ASP A 551 -23.86 -12.27 -32.45
N SER A 552 -24.67 -13.06 -31.77
CA SER A 552 -24.16 -13.84 -30.61
C SER A 552 -23.21 -14.94 -31.09
N GLY A 553 -21.99 -14.98 -30.52
CA GLY A 553 -21.00 -16.02 -30.82
C GLY A 553 -19.56 -15.55 -30.70
N GLU A 554 -18.67 -16.33 -31.31
CA GLU A 554 -17.25 -16.04 -31.42
C GLU A 554 -17.04 -14.89 -32.39
N VAL A 555 -16.17 -13.93 -32.06
CA VAL A 555 -15.92 -12.73 -32.89
C VAL A 555 -14.76 -13.00 -33.85
N SER A 556 -14.98 -12.79 -35.14
CA SER A 556 -13.91 -12.87 -36.13
C SER A 556 -13.06 -11.58 -36.18
N VAL A 557 -11.91 -11.64 -36.84
CA VAL A 557 -11.04 -10.47 -37.05
C VAL A 557 -11.78 -9.37 -37.81
N ASP A 558 -12.56 -9.71 -38.85
CA ASP A 558 -13.32 -8.74 -39.65
C ASP A 558 -14.44 -8.07 -38.81
N GLU A 559 -15.19 -8.85 -38.02
CA GLU A 559 -16.22 -8.34 -37.13
C GLU A 559 -15.62 -7.41 -36.03
N LEU A 560 -14.43 -7.71 -35.56
CA LEU A 560 -13.72 -6.80 -34.61
C LEU A 560 -13.39 -5.45 -35.28
N PHE A 561 -12.94 -5.47 -36.55
CA PHE A 561 -12.67 -4.22 -37.26
C PHE A 561 -13.93 -3.42 -37.53
N ASP A 562 -15.03 -4.09 -37.91
CA ASP A 562 -16.34 -3.45 -38.10
C ASP A 562 -16.84 -2.81 -36.79
N LEU A 563 -16.65 -3.47 -35.65
CA LEU A 563 -16.95 -2.92 -34.34
C LEU A 563 -16.12 -1.68 -34.06
N ILE A 564 -14.81 -1.72 -34.32
CA ILE A 564 -13.90 -0.60 -34.09
C ILE A 564 -14.28 0.60 -34.97
N ASP A 565 -14.58 0.38 -36.23
CA ASP A 565 -15.05 1.43 -37.16
C ASP A 565 -16.37 2.06 -36.64
N TYR A 566 -17.31 1.22 -36.17
CA TYR A 566 -18.56 1.67 -35.56
C TYR A 566 -18.31 2.48 -34.30
N LEU A 567 -17.40 2.05 -33.43
CA LEU A 567 -16.98 2.78 -32.23
C LEU A 567 -16.16 4.05 -32.58
N GLY A 568 -15.93 4.32 -33.89
CA GLY A 568 -15.20 5.47 -34.40
C GLY A 568 -13.70 5.40 -34.12
N GLY A 569 -13.14 4.21 -34.03
CA GLY A 569 -11.70 3.96 -34.05
C GLY A 569 -11.10 4.28 -35.41
N SER A 570 -9.79 4.27 -35.50
CA SER A 570 -9.06 4.49 -36.76
C SER A 570 -8.24 3.25 -37.11
N VAL A 571 -8.66 2.54 -38.14
CA VAL A 571 -7.98 1.34 -38.65
C VAL A 571 -7.29 1.69 -39.96
N PRO A 572 -5.98 1.40 -40.13
CA PRO A 572 -5.28 1.57 -41.40
C PRO A 572 -5.86 0.67 -42.51
N SER A 573 -5.72 1.12 -43.78
CA SER A 573 -6.22 0.38 -44.95
C SER A 573 -5.48 -0.94 -45.18
N ASP A 574 -4.23 -1.05 -44.80
CA ASP A 574 -3.48 -2.31 -44.82
C ASP A 574 -3.57 -2.95 -43.44
N ARG A 575 -4.64 -3.72 -43.22
CA ARG A 575 -4.97 -4.34 -41.94
C ARG A 575 -3.95 -5.41 -41.53
N GLU A 576 -3.43 -6.19 -42.51
CA GLU A 576 -2.45 -7.24 -42.25
C GLU A 576 -1.11 -6.66 -41.81
N GLU A 577 -0.54 -5.66 -42.55
CA GLU A 577 0.70 -5.01 -42.15
C GLU A 577 0.58 -4.36 -40.79
N TRP A 578 -0.56 -3.70 -40.52
CA TRP A 578 -0.82 -3.07 -39.22
C TRP A 578 -0.92 -4.08 -38.08
N TRP A 579 -1.67 -5.19 -38.28
CA TRP A 579 -1.78 -6.29 -37.31
C TRP A 579 -0.41 -6.83 -36.90
N LEU A 580 0.42 -7.14 -37.88
CA LEU A 580 1.79 -7.61 -37.63
C LEU A 580 2.65 -6.57 -36.96
N SER A 581 2.46 -5.27 -37.25
CA SER A 581 3.19 -4.18 -36.59
C SER A 581 2.87 -4.04 -35.10
N LEU A 582 1.67 -4.42 -34.71
CA LEU A 582 1.25 -4.50 -33.30
C LEU A 582 1.90 -5.68 -32.57
N GLY A 583 2.57 -6.59 -33.31
CA GLY A 583 3.21 -7.80 -32.77
C GLY A 583 2.23 -8.94 -32.55
N LEU A 584 1.14 -8.89 -33.24
CA LEU A 584 0.19 -10.00 -33.36
C LEU A 584 0.60 -10.91 -34.54
N GLU A 585 0.22 -12.18 -34.46
CA GLU A 585 0.58 -13.19 -35.47
C GLU A 585 -0.68 -13.68 -36.18
N ASP A 586 -0.49 -14.50 -37.25
CA ASP A 586 -1.55 -15.26 -37.90
C ASP A 586 -2.78 -14.42 -38.33
N TYR A 587 -2.56 -13.34 -39.10
CA TYR A 587 -3.66 -12.55 -39.65
C TYR A 587 -4.51 -13.35 -40.61
N ASP A 588 -5.80 -13.45 -40.33
CA ASP A 588 -6.83 -14.02 -41.22
C ASP A 588 -8.17 -13.41 -40.79
N GLU A 589 -8.85 -12.74 -41.72
CA GLU A 589 -10.12 -12.03 -41.46
C GLU A 589 -11.26 -12.96 -41.02
N GLU A 590 -11.23 -14.23 -41.43
CA GLU A 590 -12.29 -15.21 -41.13
C GLU A 590 -12.05 -15.94 -39.78
N ARG A 591 -10.84 -15.92 -39.24
CA ARG A 591 -10.57 -16.57 -37.96
C ARG A 591 -11.11 -15.79 -36.77
N TYR A 592 -11.38 -16.48 -35.67
CA TYR A 592 -11.77 -15.86 -34.41
C TYR A 592 -10.60 -15.22 -33.72
N VAL A 593 -10.83 -14.05 -33.08
CA VAL A 593 -9.82 -13.32 -32.32
C VAL A 593 -9.75 -13.83 -30.89
N THR A 594 -8.55 -13.77 -30.30
CA THR A 594 -8.40 -13.92 -28.87
C THR A 594 -8.74 -12.62 -28.16
N ARG A 595 -9.03 -12.68 -26.86
CA ARG A 595 -9.30 -11.50 -26.03
C ARG A 595 -8.09 -10.56 -25.97
N LEU A 596 -6.86 -11.12 -25.99
CA LEU A 596 -5.62 -10.33 -26.08
C LEU A 596 -5.53 -9.55 -27.40
N GLU A 597 -5.72 -10.24 -28.52
CA GLU A 597 -5.66 -9.61 -29.85
C GLU A 597 -6.68 -8.48 -29.95
N ALA A 598 -7.92 -8.73 -29.53
CA ALA A 598 -8.96 -7.71 -29.51
C ALA A 598 -8.57 -6.52 -28.63
N ALA A 599 -8.03 -6.75 -27.43
CA ALA A 599 -7.58 -5.68 -26.55
C ALA A 599 -6.46 -4.84 -27.18
N VAL A 600 -5.48 -5.47 -27.81
CA VAL A 600 -4.36 -4.78 -28.49
C VAL A 600 -4.85 -3.92 -29.66
N VAL A 601 -5.76 -4.47 -30.47
CA VAL A 601 -6.31 -3.78 -31.64
C VAL A 601 -7.21 -2.61 -31.21
N MET A 602 -8.09 -2.82 -30.22
CA MET A 602 -8.93 -1.75 -29.65
C MET A 602 -8.08 -0.61 -29.04
N ASP A 603 -7.06 -0.96 -28.29
CA ASP A 603 -6.17 0.03 -27.67
C ASP A 603 -5.43 0.88 -28.71
N ALA A 604 -4.91 0.23 -29.76
CA ALA A 604 -4.16 0.91 -30.81
C ALA A 604 -5.02 1.79 -31.73
N SER A 605 -6.34 1.50 -31.84
CA SER A 605 -7.24 2.17 -32.77
C SER A 605 -8.11 3.26 -32.15
N MET A 606 -8.29 3.28 -30.80
CA MET A 606 -9.41 4.00 -30.19
C MET A 606 -9.04 5.15 -29.26
N ASP A 607 -7.79 5.38 -28.93
CA ASP A 607 -7.39 6.35 -27.90
C ASP A 607 -8.26 6.24 -26.63
N LEU A 608 -8.20 5.07 -25.99
CA LEU A 608 -9.13 4.67 -24.94
C LEU A 608 -9.25 5.66 -23.78
N PHE A 609 -8.15 6.28 -23.36
CA PHE A 609 -8.17 7.20 -22.22
C PHE A 609 -8.61 8.61 -22.64
N GLY A 610 -8.24 9.08 -23.84
CA GLY A 610 -8.70 10.38 -24.32
C GLY A 610 -10.21 10.43 -24.59
N ARG A 611 -10.76 9.32 -25.10
CA ARG A 611 -12.18 9.24 -25.48
C ARG A 611 -13.10 8.80 -24.34
N PHE A 612 -12.59 8.00 -23.41
CA PHE A 612 -13.37 7.44 -22.30
C PHE A 612 -12.91 8.00 -20.96
N ALA A 613 -12.83 9.34 -20.87
CA ALA A 613 -12.59 10.05 -19.63
C ALA A 613 -13.71 9.76 -18.62
N VAL A 614 -13.36 9.69 -17.33
CA VAL A 614 -14.28 9.31 -16.25
C VAL A 614 -14.21 10.28 -15.07
N ASP A 615 -15.29 10.37 -14.33
CA ASP A 615 -15.32 10.98 -13.00
C ASP A 615 -14.73 10.06 -11.91
N TYR A 616 -14.70 10.48 -10.66
CA TYR A 616 -14.20 9.66 -9.54
C TYR A 616 -15.03 8.40 -9.29
N ASN A 617 -16.31 8.36 -9.69
CA ASN A 617 -17.17 7.19 -9.57
C ASN A 617 -16.95 6.18 -10.71
N GLY A 618 -16.16 6.53 -11.72
CA GLY A 618 -15.92 5.72 -12.92
C GLY A 618 -16.99 5.88 -13.99
N CYS A 619 -17.92 6.85 -13.85
CA CYS A 619 -18.89 7.18 -14.87
C CYS A 619 -18.22 7.96 -16.00
N PHE A 620 -18.53 7.61 -17.26
CA PHE A 620 -17.97 8.30 -18.41
C PHE A 620 -18.43 9.76 -18.47
N LEU A 621 -17.48 10.66 -18.70
CA LEU A 621 -17.76 12.09 -18.91
C LEU A 621 -18.27 12.32 -20.32
N SER A 622 -19.28 13.16 -20.46
CA SER A 622 -19.73 13.63 -21.78
C SER A 622 -18.75 14.67 -22.36
N SER A 623 -18.77 14.88 -23.68
CA SER A 623 -17.94 15.91 -24.33
C SER A 623 -18.16 17.33 -23.75
N SER A 624 -19.33 17.59 -23.13
CA SER A 624 -19.63 18.84 -22.45
C SER A 624 -19.00 18.94 -21.06
N ASP A 625 -18.70 17.82 -20.43
CA ASP A 625 -18.08 17.74 -19.09
C ASP A 625 -16.56 17.89 -19.18
N ILE A 626 -15.95 17.42 -20.28
CA ILE A 626 -14.51 17.55 -20.56
C ILE A 626 -14.12 19.00 -20.91
N ALA A 627 -15.07 19.80 -21.41
CA ALA A 627 -14.83 21.20 -21.82
C ALA A 627 -14.91 22.22 -20.67
N ARG A 628 -15.18 21.80 -19.46
CA ARG A 628 -15.25 22.63 -18.24
C ARG A 628 -14.00 22.48 -17.42
#